data_651d26b75ddffd0f72111800a3f78035
#
_entry.id   651d26b75ddffd0f72111800a3f78035
#
_cell.length_a   1.000
_cell.length_b   1.000
_cell.length_c   1.000
_cell.angle_alpha   90.00
_cell.angle_beta   90.00
_cell.angle_gamma   90.00
#
_symmetry.space_group_name_H-M   'P 1'
#
loop_
_entity.id
_entity.type
_entity.pdbx_description
1 polymer ?
#
loop_
_entity_poly.entity_id
_entity_poly.type
_entity_poly.pdbx_seq_one_letter_code
_entity_poly.pdbx_strand_id
1 'polypeptide(L)'
;VEKLSINGVIPKKAAKEIRNKAKFNVKEIELIENKTKHDFIAYINNVSSYIGESAKYFHHGVTSSDIIDTSFSIQLKQSAEIIIKELKLVLKEIKIKAIKHKNTIMIGRSHGIHAEPITFGLKLASFYCEFKRNLNRMKSAKDEVSICAISGPVGTYNSIDPSVEKYVAAKLDLKTENVSTQVIP
;
A
#
# COMPACT_ATOMS: atom_id res chain seq x y z
N VAL A 1 -3.64 -15.57 11.06
CA VAL A 1 -3.24 -16.76 11.83
C VAL A 1 -2.96 -16.40 13.29
N GLU A 2 -2.08 -15.42 13.60
CA GLU A 2 -1.70 -15.06 14.98
C GLU A 2 -2.92 -14.67 15.85
N LYS A 3 -3.76 -13.75 15.35
CA LYS A 3 -4.97 -13.32 16.07
C LYS A 3 -6.01 -14.43 16.21
N LEU A 4 -6.16 -15.28 15.21
CA LEU A 4 -7.02 -16.48 15.30
C LEU A 4 -6.57 -17.43 16.41
N SER A 5 -5.26 -17.56 16.62
CA SER A 5 -4.73 -18.34 17.72
C SER A 5 -4.96 -17.68 19.10
N ILE A 6 -4.86 -16.35 19.18
CA ILE A 6 -5.19 -15.59 20.39
C ILE A 6 -6.67 -15.78 20.75
N ASN A 7 -7.55 -15.78 19.74
CA ASN A 7 -8.99 -16.00 19.91
C ASN A 7 -9.37 -17.48 20.15
N GLY A 8 -8.40 -18.40 20.20
CA GLY A 8 -8.64 -19.82 20.44
C GLY A 8 -9.20 -20.60 19.23
N VAL A 9 -9.29 -19.98 18.05
CA VAL A 9 -9.83 -20.61 16.82
C VAL A 9 -8.86 -21.64 16.25
N ILE A 10 -7.57 -21.38 16.35
CA ILE A 10 -6.53 -22.31 15.90
C ILE A 10 -5.52 -22.59 17.02
N PRO A 11 -4.87 -23.79 17.02
CA PRO A 11 -3.90 -24.14 18.03
C PRO A 11 -2.68 -23.20 18.03
N LYS A 12 -2.21 -22.82 19.23
CA LYS A 12 -0.99 -21.99 19.39
C LYS A 12 0.23 -22.62 18.70
N LYS A 13 0.36 -23.96 18.76
CA LYS A 13 1.44 -24.70 18.09
C LYS A 13 1.40 -24.48 16.58
N ALA A 14 0.21 -24.56 15.96
CA ALA A 14 0.04 -24.35 14.52
C ALA A 14 0.40 -22.91 14.11
N ALA A 15 -0.04 -21.91 14.87
CA ALA A 15 0.33 -20.51 14.61
C ALA A 15 1.84 -20.29 14.67
N LYS A 16 2.53 -20.89 15.63
CA LYS A 16 4.00 -20.82 15.75
C LYS A 16 4.70 -21.53 14.59
N GLU A 17 4.23 -22.70 14.18
CA GLU A 17 4.78 -23.43 13.03
C GLU A 17 4.62 -22.64 11.74
N ILE A 18 3.44 -22.10 11.47
CA ILE A 18 3.18 -21.27 10.30
C ILE A 18 4.13 -20.07 10.28
N ARG A 19 4.23 -19.33 11.39
CA ARG A 19 5.14 -18.17 11.48
C ARG A 19 6.61 -18.52 11.20
N ASN A 20 7.06 -19.67 11.67
CA ASN A 20 8.47 -20.07 11.54
C ASN A 20 8.81 -20.69 10.19
N LYS A 21 7.85 -21.36 9.55
CA LYS A 21 8.09 -22.16 8.34
C LYS A 21 7.56 -21.50 7.07
N ALA A 22 6.62 -20.55 7.18
CA ALA A 22 6.05 -19.88 6.00
C ALA A 22 7.14 -19.14 5.23
N LYS A 23 7.31 -19.52 3.99
CA LYS A 23 8.17 -18.88 2.99
C LYS A 23 7.58 -19.15 1.60
N PHE A 24 8.04 -18.44 0.60
CA PHE A 24 7.57 -18.61 -0.76
C PHE A 24 8.70 -18.56 -1.77
N ASN A 25 8.44 -19.11 -2.96
CA ASN A 25 9.33 -19.04 -4.11
C ASN A 25 8.51 -18.62 -5.34
N VAL A 26 8.84 -17.45 -5.91
CA VAL A 26 8.08 -16.88 -7.03
C VAL A 26 8.04 -17.82 -8.25
N LYS A 27 9.18 -18.41 -8.61
CA LYS A 27 9.25 -19.33 -9.78
C LYS A 27 8.38 -20.58 -9.61
N GLU A 28 8.33 -21.12 -8.39
CA GLU A 28 7.45 -22.24 -8.07
C GLU A 28 5.98 -21.84 -8.11
N ILE A 29 5.64 -20.63 -7.61
CA ILE A 29 4.28 -20.08 -7.69
C ILE A 29 3.83 -19.96 -9.14
N GLU A 30 4.66 -19.41 -10.03
CA GLU A 30 4.38 -19.29 -11.46
C GLU A 30 4.11 -20.68 -12.11
N LEU A 31 4.89 -21.70 -11.74
CA LEU A 31 4.68 -23.06 -12.24
C LEU A 31 3.37 -23.68 -11.74
N ILE A 32 3.00 -23.41 -10.49
CA ILE A 32 1.74 -23.88 -9.91
C ILE A 32 0.56 -23.14 -10.55
N GLU A 33 0.67 -21.81 -10.73
CA GLU A 33 -0.35 -20.97 -11.35
C GLU A 33 -0.65 -21.38 -12.77
N ASN A 34 0.37 -21.76 -13.56
CA ASN A 34 0.20 -22.28 -14.90
C ASN A 34 -0.70 -23.55 -14.96
N LYS A 35 -0.76 -24.31 -13.86
CA LYS A 35 -1.61 -25.50 -13.71
C LYS A 35 -2.97 -25.18 -13.13
N THR A 36 -3.00 -24.39 -12.06
CA THR A 36 -4.23 -24.07 -11.31
C THR A 36 -5.07 -22.97 -11.97
N LYS A 37 -4.45 -22.16 -12.82
CA LYS A 37 -5.06 -20.95 -13.44
C LYS A 37 -5.62 -19.97 -12.41
N HIS A 38 -5.01 -19.93 -11.22
CA HIS A 38 -5.42 -19.07 -10.13
C HIS A 38 -4.19 -18.66 -9.30
N ASP A 39 -3.88 -17.38 -9.30
CA ASP A 39 -2.71 -16.76 -8.67
C ASP A 39 -2.63 -17.03 -7.15
N PHE A 40 -3.70 -16.69 -6.43
CA PHE A 40 -3.71 -16.81 -4.97
C PHE A 40 -3.71 -18.26 -4.49
N ILE A 41 -4.38 -19.18 -5.19
CA ILE A 41 -4.29 -20.62 -4.90
C ILE A 41 -2.88 -21.14 -5.14
N ALA A 42 -2.19 -20.66 -6.18
CA ALA A 42 -0.79 -21.01 -6.42
C ALA A 42 0.11 -20.55 -5.28
N TYR A 43 -0.08 -19.33 -4.79
CA TYR A 43 0.61 -18.81 -3.62
C TYR A 43 0.35 -19.66 -2.37
N ILE A 44 -0.92 -19.96 -2.06
CA ILE A 44 -1.28 -20.79 -0.90
C ILE A 44 -0.62 -22.16 -0.99
N ASN A 45 -0.68 -22.83 -2.15
CA ASN A 45 -0.10 -24.14 -2.34
C ASN A 45 1.42 -24.13 -2.14
N ASN A 46 2.11 -23.13 -2.68
CA ASN A 46 3.55 -22.99 -2.50
C ASN A 46 3.91 -22.77 -1.03
N VAL A 47 3.26 -21.83 -0.34
CA VAL A 47 3.55 -21.58 1.09
C VAL A 47 3.21 -22.78 1.96
N SER A 48 2.10 -23.46 1.67
CA SER A 48 1.66 -24.65 2.38
C SER A 48 2.66 -25.81 2.30
N SER A 49 3.36 -25.96 1.20
CA SER A 49 4.39 -26.99 1.03
C SER A 49 5.55 -26.85 2.02
N TYR A 50 5.86 -25.64 2.44
CA TYR A 50 6.88 -25.38 3.45
C TYR A 50 6.38 -25.52 4.89
N ILE A 51 5.09 -25.25 5.13
CA ILE A 51 4.47 -25.30 6.47
C ILE A 51 4.23 -26.74 6.90
N GLY A 52 3.76 -27.61 6.02
CA GLY A 52 3.38 -28.99 6.30
C GLY A 52 1.98 -29.09 6.94
N GLU A 53 1.78 -29.97 7.92
CA GLU A 53 0.45 -30.30 8.48
C GLU A 53 -0.33 -29.10 9.02
N SER A 54 0.35 -28.06 9.53
CA SER A 54 -0.29 -26.85 10.02
C SER A 54 -0.82 -25.95 8.90
N ALA A 55 -0.53 -26.24 7.64
CA ALA A 55 -1.00 -25.47 6.48
C ALA A 55 -2.52 -25.38 6.37
N LYS A 56 -3.26 -26.36 6.87
CA LYS A 56 -4.74 -26.34 6.94
C LYS A 56 -5.32 -25.13 7.67
N TYR A 57 -4.52 -24.44 8.47
CA TYR A 57 -4.91 -23.24 9.19
C TYR A 57 -4.42 -21.95 8.52
N PHE A 58 -3.63 -22.04 7.44
CA PHE A 58 -2.96 -20.87 6.84
C PHE A 58 -3.95 -19.89 6.21
N HIS A 59 -5.00 -20.40 5.58
CA HIS A 59 -6.02 -19.56 4.90
C HIS A 59 -7.39 -19.64 5.62
N HIS A 60 -7.41 -19.94 6.92
CA HIS A 60 -8.65 -20.16 7.66
C HIS A 60 -9.49 -18.89 7.81
N GLY A 61 -10.73 -18.92 7.32
CA GLY A 61 -11.74 -17.88 7.51
C GLY A 61 -11.61 -16.64 6.63
N VAL A 62 -10.59 -16.56 5.77
CA VAL A 62 -10.35 -15.42 4.88
C VAL A 62 -10.60 -15.76 3.41
N THR A 63 -10.83 -14.75 2.59
CA THR A 63 -10.86 -14.88 1.13
C THR A 63 -9.57 -14.34 0.50
N SER A 64 -9.34 -14.63 -0.77
CA SER A 64 -8.14 -14.14 -1.49
C SER A 64 -8.03 -12.61 -1.46
N SER A 65 -9.12 -11.90 -1.70
CA SER A 65 -9.14 -10.43 -1.70
C SER A 65 -8.78 -9.82 -0.36
N ASP A 66 -9.14 -10.43 0.77
CA ASP A 66 -8.72 -9.97 2.11
C ASP A 66 -7.19 -9.81 2.19
N ILE A 67 -6.45 -10.70 1.54
CA ILE A 67 -4.99 -10.69 1.55
C ILE A 67 -4.43 -9.86 0.40
N ILE A 68 -4.95 -10.02 -0.81
CA ILE A 68 -4.46 -9.33 -2.02
C ILE A 68 -4.66 -7.82 -1.88
N ASP A 69 -5.88 -7.37 -1.56
CA ASP A 69 -6.20 -5.95 -1.47
C ASP A 69 -5.45 -5.29 -0.30
N THR A 70 -5.41 -5.94 0.86
CA THR A 70 -4.65 -5.43 2.02
C THR A 70 -3.15 -5.34 1.71
N SER A 71 -2.56 -6.33 1.02
CA SER A 71 -1.15 -6.30 0.63
C SER A 71 -0.87 -5.24 -0.43
N PHE A 72 -1.80 -5.01 -1.36
CA PHE A 72 -1.70 -3.94 -2.35
C PHE A 72 -1.78 -2.56 -1.69
N SER A 73 -2.66 -2.38 -0.71
CA SER A 73 -2.72 -1.15 0.11
C SER A 73 -1.39 -0.85 0.81
N ILE A 74 -0.70 -1.87 1.33
CA ILE A 74 0.65 -1.70 1.90
C ILE A 74 1.64 -1.22 0.84
N GLN A 75 1.63 -1.80 -0.35
CA GLN A 75 2.52 -1.42 -1.45
C GLN A 75 2.26 0.02 -1.90
N LEU A 76 0.99 0.42 -2.03
CA LEU A 76 0.60 1.78 -2.37
C LEU A 76 1.05 2.78 -1.31
N LYS A 77 0.83 2.47 -0.01
CA LYS A 77 1.30 3.28 1.11
C LYS A 77 2.81 3.48 1.08
N GLN A 78 3.58 2.40 0.94
CA GLN A 78 5.04 2.45 0.87
C GLN A 78 5.54 3.25 -0.34
N SER A 79 4.92 3.06 -1.50
CA SER A 79 5.24 3.83 -2.72
C SER A 79 4.96 5.32 -2.53
N ALA A 80 3.81 5.67 -1.94
CA ALA A 80 3.45 7.05 -1.63
C ALA A 80 4.43 7.69 -0.64
N GLU A 81 4.94 6.96 0.34
CA GLU A 81 5.93 7.46 1.30
C GLU A 81 7.26 7.82 0.61
N ILE A 82 7.70 7.01 -0.35
CA ILE A 82 8.88 7.31 -1.17
C ILE A 82 8.65 8.58 -1.98
N ILE A 83 7.52 8.69 -2.70
CA ILE A 83 7.18 9.87 -3.50
C ILE A 83 7.08 11.13 -2.62
N ILE A 84 6.44 11.05 -1.46
CA ILE A 84 6.31 12.16 -0.52
C ILE A 84 7.69 12.64 -0.04
N LYS A 85 8.60 11.72 0.23
CA LYS A 85 9.99 12.05 0.61
C LYS A 85 10.69 12.82 -0.49
N GLU A 86 10.62 12.35 -1.73
CA GLU A 86 11.25 12.99 -2.88
C GLU A 86 10.61 14.35 -3.20
N LEU A 87 9.29 14.48 -3.13
CA LEU A 87 8.59 15.77 -3.28
C LEU A 87 9.05 16.82 -2.27
N LYS A 88 9.32 16.43 -1.01
CA LYS A 88 9.87 17.34 -0.01
C LYS A 88 11.27 17.83 -0.36
N LEU A 89 12.12 16.96 -0.92
CA LEU A 89 13.46 17.34 -1.40
C LEU A 89 13.38 18.29 -2.59
N VAL A 90 12.55 18.01 -3.58
CA VAL A 90 12.29 18.88 -4.74
C VAL A 90 11.82 20.26 -4.27
N LEU A 91 10.86 20.33 -3.36
CA LEU A 91 10.37 21.59 -2.80
C LEU A 91 11.47 22.38 -2.12
N LYS A 92 12.34 21.74 -1.36
CA LYS A 92 13.48 22.38 -0.71
C LYS A 92 14.41 23.02 -1.75
N GLU A 93 14.78 22.28 -2.80
CA GLU A 93 15.69 22.77 -3.84
C GLU A 93 15.06 23.90 -4.67
N ILE A 94 13.78 23.77 -5.07
CA ILE A 94 13.06 24.83 -5.77
C ILE A 94 13.03 26.10 -4.92
N LYS A 95 12.74 26.01 -3.63
CA LYS A 95 12.72 27.15 -2.71
C LYS A 95 14.06 27.87 -2.66
N ILE A 96 15.15 27.11 -2.48
CA ILE A 96 16.51 27.67 -2.42
C ILE A 96 16.83 28.43 -3.73
N LYS A 97 16.54 27.80 -4.88
CA LYS A 97 16.79 28.39 -6.20
C LYS A 97 15.89 29.60 -6.47
N ALA A 98 14.62 29.55 -6.08
CA ALA A 98 13.69 30.67 -6.21
C ALA A 98 14.20 31.92 -5.48
N ILE A 99 14.68 31.75 -4.25
CA ILE A 99 15.26 32.85 -3.45
C ILE A 99 16.57 33.34 -4.08
N LYS A 100 17.46 32.43 -4.49
CA LYS A 100 18.74 32.78 -5.12
C LYS A 100 18.55 33.63 -6.38
N HIS A 101 17.56 33.29 -7.19
CA HIS A 101 17.30 33.91 -8.50
C HIS A 101 16.14 34.92 -8.48
N LYS A 102 15.77 35.44 -7.31
CA LYS A 102 14.65 36.39 -7.15
C LYS A 102 14.81 37.67 -8.01
N ASN A 103 16.04 38.09 -8.28
CA ASN A 103 16.39 39.28 -9.07
C ASN A 103 17.00 38.91 -10.43
N THR A 104 17.10 37.66 -10.85
CA THR A 104 17.61 37.22 -12.13
C THR A 104 16.57 37.47 -13.21
N ILE A 105 16.74 38.49 -14.03
CA ILE A 105 15.81 38.88 -15.09
C ILE A 105 15.77 37.80 -16.17
N MET A 106 14.57 37.49 -16.64
CA MET A 106 14.32 36.68 -17.82
C MET A 106 13.09 37.16 -18.57
N ILE A 107 12.94 36.74 -19.81
CA ILE A 107 11.74 37.04 -20.57
C ILE A 107 10.57 36.16 -20.15
N GLY A 108 9.42 36.76 -19.84
CA GLY A 108 8.14 36.09 -19.76
C GLY A 108 7.66 35.69 -21.16
N ARG A 109 6.87 34.61 -21.22
CA ARG A 109 6.26 34.14 -22.47
C ARG A 109 4.78 33.91 -22.31
N SER A 110 4.00 34.30 -23.29
CA SER A 110 2.59 33.99 -23.44
C SER A 110 2.35 33.54 -24.88
N HIS A 111 1.59 32.47 -25.07
CA HIS A 111 1.36 31.84 -26.38
C HIS A 111 2.64 31.47 -27.14
N GLY A 112 3.73 31.18 -26.43
CA GLY A 112 5.04 30.86 -27.04
C GLY A 112 5.85 32.05 -27.52
N ILE A 113 5.35 33.27 -27.39
CA ILE A 113 6.03 34.54 -27.81
C ILE A 113 6.53 35.30 -26.56
N HIS A 114 7.43 36.27 -26.80
CA HIS A 114 7.94 37.15 -25.76
C HIS A 114 6.83 38.08 -25.23
N ALA A 115 6.74 38.18 -23.92
CA ALA A 115 5.87 39.09 -23.18
C ALA A 115 6.71 39.97 -22.24
N GLU A 116 6.16 40.40 -21.11
CA GLU A 116 6.87 41.25 -20.16
C GLU A 116 8.05 40.53 -19.52
N PRO A 117 9.10 41.30 -19.11
CA PRO A 117 10.17 40.73 -18.29
C PRO A 117 9.64 40.21 -16.94
N ILE A 118 10.15 39.06 -16.54
CA ILE A 118 9.92 38.46 -15.23
C ILE A 118 11.25 38.11 -14.57
N THR A 119 11.23 37.48 -13.42
CA THR A 119 12.45 36.90 -12.84
C THR A 119 12.41 35.36 -12.86
N PHE A 120 13.59 34.78 -12.97
CA PHE A 120 13.70 33.31 -12.86
C PHE A 120 13.21 32.78 -11.49
N GLY A 121 13.43 33.58 -10.43
CA GLY A 121 12.89 33.28 -9.12
C GLY A 121 11.37 33.23 -9.07
N LEU A 122 10.67 34.14 -9.76
CA LEU A 122 9.21 34.12 -9.87
C LEU A 122 8.71 32.86 -10.60
N LYS A 123 9.35 32.45 -11.67
CA LYS A 123 9.04 31.19 -12.37
C LYS A 123 9.19 29.99 -11.45
N LEU A 124 10.27 29.93 -10.69
CA LEU A 124 10.51 28.83 -9.72
C LEU A 124 9.52 28.89 -8.54
N ALA A 125 9.11 30.06 -8.10
CA ALA A 125 8.08 30.22 -7.07
C ALA A 125 6.72 29.65 -7.53
N SER A 126 6.37 29.81 -8.81
CA SER A 126 5.19 29.17 -9.40
C SER A 126 5.26 27.65 -9.29
N PHE A 127 6.38 27.03 -9.68
CA PHE A 127 6.61 25.59 -9.54
C PHE A 127 6.57 25.15 -8.07
N TYR A 128 7.17 25.95 -7.16
CA TYR A 128 7.09 25.65 -5.74
C TYR A 128 5.63 25.53 -5.25
N CYS A 129 4.79 26.49 -5.63
CA CYS A 129 3.38 26.46 -5.24
C CYS A 129 2.63 25.26 -5.84
N GLU A 130 2.92 24.90 -7.08
CA GLU A 130 2.36 23.71 -7.74
C GLU A 130 2.77 22.42 -7.01
N PHE A 131 4.06 22.21 -6.81
CA PHE A 131 4.58 21.02 -6.12
C PHE A 131 4.12 20.92 -4.66
N LYS A 132 3.92 22.07 -3.98
CA LYS A 132 3.34 22.10 -2.63
C LYS A 132 1.90 21.58 -2.64
N ARG A 133 1.09 21.95 -3.63
CA ARG A 133 -0.26 21.39 -3.80
C ARG A 133 -0.21 19.89 -4.13
N ASN A 134 0.76 19.46 -4.98
CA ASN A 134 0.96 18.04 -5.30
C ASN A 134 1.34 17.23 -4.06
N LEU A 135 2.19 17.77 -3.19
CA LEU A 135 2.54 17.12 -1.91
C LEU A 135 1.31 16.91 -1.02
N ASN A 136 0.40 17.88 -0.96
CA ASN A 136 -0.83 17.74 -0.18
C ASN A 136 -1.75 16.67 -0.78
N ARG A 137 -1.95 16.67 -2.12
CA ARG A 137 -2.71 15.62 -2.82
C ARG A 137 -2.14 14.22 -2.58
N MET A 138 -0.80 14.09 -2.67
CA MET A 138 -0.14 12.80 -2.42
C MET A 138 -0.31 12.30 -0.98
N LYS A 139 -0.31 13.21 0.00
CA LYS A 139 -0.60 12.84 1.40
C LYS A 139 -2.04 12.34 1.57
N SER A 140 -3.01 13.05 0.99
CA SER A 140 -4.41 12.62 1.04
C SER A 140 -4.59 11.26 0.35
N ALA A 141 -4.04 11.08 -0.84
CA ALA A 141 -4.08 9.80 -1.54
C ALA A 141 -3.44 8.66 -0.73
N LYS A 142 -2.29 8.92 -0.06
CA LYS A 142 -1.68 7.93 0.83
C LYS A 142 -2.62 7.52 1.96
N ASP A 143 -3.30 8.51 2.58
CA ASP A 143 -4.21 8.24 3.69
C ASP A 143 -5.47 7.48 3.25
N GLU A 144 -5.93 7.71 2.02
CA GLU A 144 -7.08 7.01 1.41
C GLU A 144 -6.75 5.54 1.06
N VAL A 145 -5.55 5.28 0.50
CA VAL A 145 -5.16 3.91 0.13
C VAL A 145 -4.60 3.09 1.30
N SER A 146 -4.44 3.69 2.49
CA SER A 146 -3.88 3.00 3.67
C SER A 146 -4.95 2.23 4.43
N ILE A 147 -5.58 1.26 3.77
CA ILE A 147 -6.78 0.54 4.23
C ILE A 147 -6.51 -0.97 4.31
N CYS A 148 -7.15 -1.63 5.27
CA CYS A 148 -7.17 -3.06 5.48
C CYS A 148 -8.61 -3.55 5.46
N ALA A 149 -8.90 -4.58 4.67
CA ALA A 149 -10.18 -5.28 4.71
C ALA A 149 -9.94 -6.78 4.90
N ILE A 150 -10.41 -7.33 6.01
CA ILE A 150 -10.39 -8.77 6.30
C ILE A 150 -11.78 -9.13 6.81
N SER A 151 -12.73 -9.16 5.91
CA SER A 151 -14.17 -9.29 6.21
C SER A 151 -14.83 -10.52 5.57
N GLY A 152 -14.03 -11.34 4.86
CA GLY A 152 -14.50 -12.55 4.18
C GLY A 152 -15.06 -12.27 2.78
N PRO A 153 -15.60 -13.32 2.11
CA PRO A 153 -15.91 -13.28 0.69
C PRO A 153 -16.98 -12.27 0.26
N VAL A 154 -17.77 -11.74 1.18
CA VAL A 154 -18.86 -10.79 0.90
C VAL A 154 -18.93 -9.65 1.93
N GLY A 155 -17.93 -9.48 2.77
CA GLY A 155 -17.87 -8.38 3.75
C GLY A 155 -18.71 -8.55 5.01
N THR A 156 -19.22 -9.75 5.29
CA THR A 156 -20.17 -10.00 6.39
C THR A 156 -19.55 -10.59 7.65
N TYR A 157 -18.24 -10.85 7.65
CA TYR A 157 -17.51 -11.48 8.75
C TYR A 157 -18.05 -12.86 9.18
N ASN A 158 -18.74 -13.57 8.28
CA ASN A 158 -19.38 -14.84 8.61
C ASN A 158 -18.39 -15.92 9.11
N SER A 159 -17.17 -15.91 8.57
CA SER A 159 -16.15 -16.93 8.85
C SER A 159 -14.94 -16.40 9.64
N ILE A 160 -14.92 -15.12 10.00
CA ILE A 160 -13.82 -14.49 10.71
C ILE A 160 -14.31 -13.39 11.65
N ASP A 161 -13.78 -13.35 12.85
CA ASP A 161 -14.14 -12.33 13.83
C ASP A 161 -13.57 -10.95 13.45
N PRO A 162 -14.34 -9.85 13.54
CA PRO A 162 -13.87 -8.50 13.21
C PRO A 162 -12.63 -8.05 13.98
N SER A 163 -12.34 -8.64 15.13
CA SER A 163 -11.12 -8.38 15.90
C SER A 163 -9.86 -8.79 15.15
N VAL A 164 -9.96 -9.70 14.17
CA VAL A 164 -8.83 -10.13 13.33
C VAL A 164 -8.43 -9.01 12.39
N GLU A 165 -9.38 -8.38 11.73
CA GLU A 165 -9.15 -7.22 10.86
C GLU A 165 -8.53 -6.06 11.65
N LYS A 166 -9.12 -5.67 12.78
CA LYS A 166 -8.58 -4.62 13.65
C LYS A 166 -7.15 -4.91 14.09
N TYR A 167 -6.86 -6.17 14.43
CA TYR A 167 -5.52 -6.59 14.83
C TYR A 167 -4.52 -6.47 13.68
N VAL A 168 -4.89 -6.90 12.47
CA VAL A 168 -4.02 -6.83 11.29
C VAL A 168 -3.80 -5.38 10.87
N ALA A 169 -4.87 -4.58 10.81
CA ALA A 169 -4.78 -3.15 10.49
C ALA A 169 -3.82 -2.43 11.44
N ALA A 170 -3.95 -2.63 12.75
CA ALA A 170 -3.05 -2.04 13.74
C ALA A 170 -1.58 -2.51 13.59
N LYS A 171 -1.35 -3.78 13.25
CA LYS A 171 0.00 -4.31 13.02
C LYS A 171 0.68 -3.75 11.77
N LEU A 172 -0.11 -3.40 10.75
CA LEU A 172 0.37 -2.92 9.46
C LEU A 172 0.31 -1.38 9.35
N ASP A 173 -0.13 -0.71 10.42
CA ASP A 173 -0.37 0.74 10.43
C ASP A 173 -1.30 1.16 9.28
N LEU A 174 -2.42 0.44 9.16
CA LEU A 174 -3.53 0.68 8.23
C LEU A 174 -4.81 1.01 9.02
N LYS A 175 -5.78 1.62 8.35
CA LYS A 175 -7.15 1.76 8.86
C LYS A 175 -7.99 0.57 8.40
N THR A 176 -9.00 0.19 9.16
CA THR A 176 -10.00 -0.76 8.68
C THR A 176 -10.92 -0.09 7.67
N GLU A 177 -11.34 -0.83 6.62
CA GLU A 177 -12.35 -0.36 5.69
C GLU A 177 -13.70 -0.22 6.42
N ASN A 178 -14.44 0.85 6.13
CA ASN A 178 -15.73 1.09 6.75
C ASN A 178 -16.80 0.11 6.24
N VAL A 179 -16.82 -0.11 4.93
CA VAL A 179 -17.76 -1.01 4.25
C VAL A 179 -17.07 -1.65 3.06
N SER A 180 -16.92 -2.96 3.10
CA SER A 180 -16.43 -3.73 1.94
C SER A 180 -17.45 -4.80 1.55
N THR A 181 -17.30 -5.33 0.36
CA THR A 181 -17.93 -6.59 -0.06
C THR A 181 -16.84 -7.66 -0.16
N GLN A 182 -16.47 -8.06 -1.37
CA GLN A 182 -15.32 -8.95 -1.55
C GLN A 182 -14.01 -8.18 -1.64
N VAL A 183 -14.05 -6.96 -2.18
CA VAL A 183 -12.90 -6.10 -2.47
C VAL A 183 -13.00 -4.78 -1.73
N ILE A 184 -11.88 -4.09 -1.59
CA ILE A 184 -11.85 -2.69 -1.16
C ILE A 184 -12.33 -1.83 -2.35
N PRO A 185 -13.36 -0.97 -2.18
CA PRO A 185 -13.90 -0.14 -3.25
C PRO A 185 -12.95 0.98 -3.69
#